data_853c769137bd7ab01d82e069778fd5ec
#
_entry.id   853c769137bd7ab01d82e069778fd5ec
#
_cell.length_a   1.000
_cell.length_b   1.000
_cell.length_c   1.000
_cell.angle_alpha   90.00
_cell.angle_beta   90.00
_cell.angle_gamma   90.00
#
_symmetry.space_group_name_H-M   'P 1'
#
loop_
_entity.id
_entity.type
_entity.pdbx_description
1 polymer ?
#
loop_
_entity_poly.entity_id
_entity_poly.type
_entity_poly.pdbx_seq_one_letter_code
_entity_poly.pdbx_strand_id
1 'polypeptide(L)'
;MDDADALQLCLERDRLLSDPEFARSPIMCKLLRFLVDYKLSGNSVPLKSYIIATDALGRNANFDPKTDSYPRVQMVRLRRMLDNFYLRNGGENRLVIAPNQYAIALEPNRP
;
A
#
# COMPACT_ATOMS: atom_id res chain seq x y z
N MET A 1 7.91 -9.39 12.66
CA MET A 1 7.83 -7.92 12.89
C MET A 1 7.67 -7.70 14.38
N ASP A 2 8.48 -6.86 14.97
CA ASP A 2 8.35 -6.56 16.40
C ASP A 2 7.30 -5.47 16.63
N ASP A 3 6.98 -5.23 17.92
CA ASP A 3 5.93 -4.28 18.28
C ASP A 3 6.29 -2.83 17.88
N ALA A 4 7.57 -2.47 17.93
CA ALA A 4 8.01 -1.13 17.54
C ALA A 4 7.82 -0.90 16.04
N ASP A 5 8.15 -1.88 15.21
CA ASP A 5 7.94 -1.80 13.75
C ASP A 5 6.45 -1.77 13.42
N ALA A 6 5.65 -2.57 14.10
CA ALA A 6 4.20 -2.57 13.91
C ALA A 6 3.60 -1.21 14.23
N LEU A 7 4.04 -0.58 15.34
CA LEU A 7 3.59 0.75 15.71
C LEU A 7 3.99 1.80 14.66
N GLN A 8 5.24 1.77 14.20
CA GLN A 8 5.70 2.71 13.19
C GLN A 8 4.94 2.55 11.88
N LEU A 9 4.64 1.32 11.49
CA LEU A 9 3.85 1.04 10.28
C LEU A 9 2.46 1.67 10.40
N CYS A 10 1.81 1.51 11.56
CA CYS A 10 0.49 2.11 11.80
C CYS A 10 0.54 3.63 11.81
N LEU A 11 1.57 4.23 12.42
CA LEU A 11 1.72 5.67 12.46
C LEU A 11 1.93 6.26 11.06
N GLU A 12 2.74 5.63 10.23
CA GLU A 12 2.93 6.07 8.86
C GLU A 12 1.66 5.94 8.04
N ARG A 13 0.94 4.82 8.19
CA ARG A 13 -0.37 4.65 7.55
C ARG A 13 -1.30 5.81 7.91
N ASP A 14 -1.44 6.12 9.19
CA ASP A 14 -2.35 7.16 9.67
C ASP A 14 -1.93 8.55 9.15
N ARG A 15 -0.63 8.79 9.10
CA ARG A 15 -0.08 10.03 8.56
C ARG A 15 -0.45 10.19 7.08
N LEU A 16 -0.32 9.12 6.29
CA LEU A 16 -0.70 9.11 4.87
C LEU A 16 -2.21 9.31 4.69
N LEU A 17 -3.02 8.58 5.47
CA LEU A 17 -4.48 8.67 5.37
C LEU A 17 -5.00 10.06 5.74
N SER A 18 -4.25 10.84 6.51
CA SER A 18 -4.60 12.22 6.87
C SER A 18 -4.20 13.23 5.80
N ASP A 19 -3.40 12.83 4.82
CA ASP A 19 -2.97 13.71 3.74
C ASP A 19 -4.15 14.02 2.81
N PRO A 20 -4.35 15.31 2.41
CA PRO A 20 -5.49 15.66 1.56
C PRO A 20 -5.55 14.92 0.23
N GLU A 21 -4.41 14.60 -0.38
CA GLU A 21 -4.38 13.85 -1.64
C GLU A 21 -4.92 12.43 -1.45
N PHE A 22 -4.50 11.74 -0.37
CA PHE A 22 -5.03 10.41 -0.05
C PHE A 22 -6.51 10.49 0.34
N ALA A 23 -6.88 11.48 1.16
CA ALA A 23 -8.25 11.62 1.63
C ALA A 23 -9.25 11.79 0.49
N ARG A 24 -8.82 12.33 -0.65
CA ARG A 24 -9.67 12.51 -1.83
C ARG A 24 -9.86 11.23 -2.63
N SER A 25 -9.12 10.17 -2.34
CA SER A 25 -9.20 8.93 -3.10
C SER A 25 -9.56 7.74 -2.21
N PRO A 26 -10.85 7.41 -2.08
CA PRO A 26 -11.27 6.25 -1.28
C PRO A 26 -10.61 4.95 -1.72
N ILE A 27 -10.37 4.77 -3.01
CA ILE A 27 -9.71 3.57 -3.55
C ILE A 27 -8.27 3.46 -3.04
N MET A 28 -7.54 4.57 -3.06
CA MET A 28 -6.15 4.57 -2.58
C MET A 28 -6.06 4.37 -1.08
N CYS A 29 -6.98 4.97 -0.32
CA CYS A 29 -7.08 4.74 1.12
C CYS A 29 -7.35 3.27 1.43
N LYS A 30 -8.30 2.67 0.72
CA LYS A 30 -8.66 1.27 0.90
C LYS A 30 -7.49 0.34 0.56
N LEU A 31 -6.80 0.60 -0.53
CA LEU A 31 -5.64 -0.18 -0.95
C LEU A 31 -4.52 -0.07 0.07
N LEU A 32 -4.20 1.14 0.51
CA LEU A 32 -3.17 1.37 1.53
C LEU A 32 -3.49 0.62 2.83
N ARG A 33 -4.72 0.71 3.32
CA ARG A 33 -5.14 -0.01 4.53
C ARG A 33 -4.99 -1.51 4.36
N PHE A 34 -5.41 -2.04 3.23
CA PHE A 34 -5.30 -3.47 2.96
C PHE A 34 -3.84 -3.94 3.00
N LEU A 35 -2.94 -3.22 2.35
CA LEU A 35 -1.53 -3.60 2.29
C LEU A 35 -0.87 -3.53 3.67
N VAL A 36 -1.19 -2.51 4.46
CA VAL A 36 -0.68 -2.39 5.83
C VAL A 36 -1.22 -3.50 6.71
N ASP A 37 -2.51 -3.79 6.63
CA ASP A 37 -3.13 -4.86 7.41
C ASP A 37 -2.54 -6.23 7.06
N TYR A 38 -2.29 -6.46 5.78
CA TYR A 38 -1.66 -7.70 5.34
C TYR A 38 -0.26 -7.85 5.93
N LYS A 39 0.53 -6.78 5.92
CA LYS A 39 1.86 -6.75 6.53
C LYS A 39 1.80 -7.03 8.03
N LEU A 40 0.86 -6.38 8.72
CA LEU A 40 0.67 -6.55 10.17
C LEU A 40 0.23 -7.96 10.54
N SER A 41 -0.50 -8.66 9.66
CA SER A 41 -0.97 -10.01 9.93
C SER A 41 0.15 -11.04 10.00
N GLY A 42 1.34 -10.71 9.51
CA GLY A 42 2.47 -11.64 9.47
C GLY A 42 2.32 -12.75 8.44
N ASN A 43 1.34 -12.66 7.55
CA ASN A 43 1.13 -13.65 6.52
C ASN A 43 2.31 -13.65 5.53
N SER A 44 2.94 -14.81 5.36
CA SER A 44 4.11 -14.96 4.50
C SER A 44 3.77 -15.29 3.05
N VAL A 45 2.49 -15.52 2.75
CA VAL A 45 2.06 -15.80 1.37
C VAL A 45 2.21 -14.52 0.54
N PRO A 46 2.94 -14.54 -0.59
CA PRO A 46 3.11 -13.36 -1.40
C PRO A 46 1.77 -12.86 -1.96
N LEU A 47 1.54 -11.54 -1.89
CA LEU A 47 0.38 -10.92 -2.51
C LEU A 47 0.52 -10.95 -4.03
N LYS A 48 -0.56 -11.31 -4.70
CA LYS A 48 -0.65 -11.33 -6.16
C LYS A 48 -1.84 -10.50 -6.61
N SER A 49 -1.87 -10.18 -7.89
CA SER A 49 -2.88 -9.29 -8.45
C SER A 49 -4.33 -9.78 -8.21
N TYR A 50 -4.57 -11.08 -8.20
CA TYR A 50 -5.91 -11.61 -7.94
C TYR A 50 -6.41 -11.20 -6.54
N ILE A 51 -5.57 -11.37 -5.51
CA ILE A 51 -5.94 -11.03 -4.13
C ILE A 51 -6.12 -9.51 -3.99
N ILE A 52 -5.24 -8.72 -4.59
CA ILE A 52 -5.39 -7.26 -4.61
C ILE A 52 -6.72 -6.87 -5.24
N ALA A 53 -7.05 -7.47 -6.40
CA ALA A 53 -8.28 -7.16 -7.10
C ALA A 53 -9.54 -7.51 -6.30
N THR A 54 -9.57 -8.72 -5.73
CA THR A 54 -10.78 -9.22 -5.07
C THR A 54 -10.91 -8.73 -3.64
N ASP A 55 -9.85 -8.83 -2.84
CA ASP A 55 -9.92 -8.53 -1.41
C ASP A 55 -9.75 -7.04 -1.11
N ALA A 56 -8.91 -6.35 -1.88
CA ALA A 56 -8.66 -4.93 -1.64
C ALA A 56 -9.52 -4.01 -2.50
N LEU A 57 -9.75 -4.36 -3.76
CA LEU A 57 -10.37 -3.47 -4.74
C LEU A 57 -11.81 -3.83 -5.12
N GLY A 58 -12.36 -4.88 -4.50
CA GLY A 58 -13.77 -5.22 -4.64
C GLY A 58 -14.17 -5.87 -5.96
N ARG A 59 -13.21 -6.38 -6.74
CA ARG A 59 -13.54 -7.16 -7.94
C ARG A 59 -14.12 -8.51 -7.54
N ASN A 60 -14.98 -9.07 -8.39
CA ASN A 60 -15.60 -10.35 -8.10
C ASN A 60 -14.65 -11.52 -8.39
N ALA A 61 -15.07 -12.73 -8.02
CA ALA A 61 -14.24 -13.93 -8.15
C ALA A 61 -13.89 -14.28 -9.60
N ASN A 62 -14.59 -13.71 -10.57
CA ASN A 62 -14.33 -13.93 -12.01
C ASN A 62 -13.15 -13.08 -12.53
N PHE A 63 -12.56 -12.25 -11.68
CA PHE A 63 -11.43 -11.42 -12.10
C PHE A 63 -10.33 -12.30 -12.71
N ASP A 64 -9.85 -11.90 -13.89
CA ASP A 64 -8.78 -12.60 -14.58
C ASP A 64 -7.53 -11.72 -14.67
N PRO A 65 -6.47 -12.05 -13.90
CA PRO A 65 -5.25 -11.23 -13.89
C PRO A 65 -4.50 -11.24 -15.23
N LYS A 66 -4.80 -12.18 -16.12
CA LYS A 66 -4.14 -12.23 -17.43
C LYS A 66 -4.70 -11.20 -18.40
N THR A 67 -5.98 -10.84 -18.25
CA THR A 67 -6.66 -9.95 -19.19
C THR A 67 -7.00 -8.58 -18.59
N ASP A 68 -6.96 -8.45 -17.27
CA ASP A 68 -7.33 -7.21 -16.58
C ASP A 68 -6.17 -6.67 -15.77
N SER A 69 -5.65 -5.52 -16.18
CA SER A 69 -4.50 -4.86 -15.53
C SER A 69 -4.89 -3.95 -14.38
N TYR A 70 -6.17 -3.90 -13.99
CA TYR A 70 -6.69 -2.95 -13.01
C TYR A 70 -5.86 -2.90 -11.71
N PRO A 71 -5.58 -4.04 -11.04
CA PRO A 71 -4.79 -3.96 -9.81
C PRO A 71 -3.38 -3.42 -10.01
N ARG A 72 -2.73 -3.77 -11.12
CA ARG A 72 -1.39 -3.25 -11.42
C ARG A 72 -1.39 -1.75 -11.63
N VAL A 73 -2.41 -1.25 -12.32
CA VAL A 73 -2.57 0.19 -12.56
C VAL A 73 -2.77 0.92 -11.23
N GLN A 74 -3.59 0.39 -10.32
CA GLN A 74 -3.82 0.99 -9.03
C GLN A 74 -2.57 0.95 -8.15
N MET A 75 -1.77 -0.11 -8.23
CA MET A 75 -0.50 -0.19 -7.50
C MET A 75 0.52 0.84 -7.99
N VAL A 76 0.60 1.05 -9.31
CA VAL A 76 1.45 2.12 -9.87
C VAL A 76 1.02 3.48 -9.35
N ARG A 77 -0.27 3.73 -9.33
CA ARG A 77 -0.83 4.99 -8.80
C ARG A 77 -0.48 5.16 -7.32
N LEU A 78 -0.64 4.10 -6.52
CA LEU A 78 -0.31 4.15 -5.09
C LEU A 78 1.17 4.46 -4.87
N ARG A 79 2.08 3.80 -5.61
CA ARG A 79 3.51 4.10 -5.51
C ARG A 79 3.80 5.56 -5.78
N ARG A 80 3.20 6.12 -6.81
CA ARG A 80 3.38 7.54 -7.16
C ARG A 80 2.88 8.44 -6.04
N MET A 81 1.73 8.13 -5.46
CA MET A 81 1.18 8.91 -4.36
C MET A 81 2.08 8.84 -3.11
N LEU A 82 2.64 7.67 -2.82
CA LEU A 82 3.60 7.52 -1.72
C LEU A 82 4.85 8.36 -1.96
N ASP A 83 5.44 8.26 -3.14
CA ASP A 83 6.64 9.03 -3.48
C ASP A 83 6.38 10.54 -3.36
N ASN A 84 5.26 11.01 -3.89
CA ASN A 84 4.89 12.43 -3.83
C ASN A 84 4.68 12.90 -2.39
N PHE A 85 4.05 12.07 -1.57
CA PHE A 85 3.85 12.39 -0.15
C PHE A 85 5.18 12.62 0.56
N TYR A 86 6.13 11.70 0.38
CA TYR A 86 7.42 11.80 1.07
C TYR A 86 8.31 12.90 0.51
N LEU A 87 8.18 13.23 -0.77
CA LEU A 87 8.87 14.40 -1.33
C LEU A 87 8.36 15.70 -0.71
N ARG A 88 7.05 15.79 -0.43
CA ARG A 88 6.45 17.00 0.15
C ARG A 88 6.66 17.10 1.66
N ASN A 89 6.60 15.98 2.35
CA ASN A 89 6.49 15.98 3.81
C ASN A 89 7.72 15.42 4.55
N GLY A 90 8.52 14.61 3.88
CA GLY A 90 9.68 13.97 4.53
C GLY A 90 9.26 13.04 5.66
N GLY A 91 10.12 12.92 6.67
CA GLY A 91 9.93 12.06 7.83
C GLY A 91 11.10 11.11 8.02
N GLU A 92 11.14 10.42 9.17
CA GLU A 92 12.22 9.49 9.48
C GLU A 92 12.09 8.16 8.74
N ASN A 93 10.85 7.73 8.50
CA ASN A 93 10.54 6.46 7.83
C ASN A 93 9.59 6.71 6.68
N ARG A 94 9.54 5.76 5.77
CA ARG A 94 8.59 5.80 4.67
C ARG A 94 8.03 4.42 4.37
N LEU A 95 6.82 4.38 3.85
CA LEU A 95 6.22 3.16 3.29
C LEU A 95 6.60 3.07 1.82
N VAL A 96 7.07 1.91 1.41
CA VAL A 96 7.52 1.67 0.03
C VAL A 96 6.90 0.38 -0.50
N ILE A 97 6.76 0.32 -1.81
CA ILE A 97 6.35 -0.87 -2.53
C ILE A 97 7.39 -1.08 -3.63
N ALA A 98 8.14 -2.15 -3.53
CA ALA A 98 9.19 -2.45 -4.51
C ALA A 98 8.59 -2.67 -5.90
N PRO A 99 9.31 -2.35 -6.99
CA PRO A 99 8.83 -2.60 -8.34
C PRO A 99 8.46 -4.06 -8.54
N ASN A 100 7.38 -4.32 -9.25
CA ASN A 100 6.87 -5.66 -9.55
C ASN A 100 6.43 -6.47 -8.33
N GLN A 101 6.23 -5.80 -7.19
CA GLN A 101 5.71 -6.43 -5.97
C GLN A 101 4.44 -5.73 -5.53
N TYR A 102 3.67 -6.42 -4.70
CA TYR A 102 2.43 -5.89 -4.13
C TYR A 102 2.52 -5.72 -2.61
N ALA A 103 3.63 -6.14 -2.00
CA ALA A 103 3.82 -6.01 -0.56
C ALA A 103 4.34 -4.61 -0.20
N ILE A 104 3.83 -4.07 0.90
CA ILE A 104 4.31 -2.81 1.45
C ILE A 104 5.38 -3.08 2.51
N ALA A 105 6.35 -2.19 2.61
CA ALA A 105 7.41 -2.28 3.62
C ALA A 105 7.67 -0.91 4.23
N LEU A 106 8.17 -0.91 5.45
CA LEU A 106 8.63 0.28 6.13
C LEU A 106 10.15 0.32 6.05
N GLU A 107 10.70 1.44 5.62
CA GLU A 107 12.17 1.60 5.60
C GLU A 107 12.54 3.02 5.98
N PRO A 108 13.82 3.26 6.37
CA PRO A 108 14.27 4.61 6.67
C PRO A 108 14.11 5.51 5.44
N ASN A 109 13.61 6.73 5.67
CA ASN A 109 13.46 7.73 4.62
C ASN A 109 14.74 8.55 4.54
N ARG A 110 15.65 8.14 3.66
CA ARG A 110 16.94 8.80 3.48
C ARG A 110 16.96 9.58 2.17
N PRO A 111 17.60 10.76 2.17
CA PRO A 111 17.76 11.53 0.93
C PRO A 111 18.64 10.82 -0.08
#